data_d92984bb32530352e28ed6e20c1b3f6b
#
_entry.id   d92984bb32530352e28ed6e20c1b3f6b
#
_cell.length_a   1.000
_cell.length_b   1.000
_cell.length_c   1.000
_cell.angle_alpha   90.00
_cell.angle_beta   90.00
_cell.angle_gamma   90.00
#
_symmetry.space_group_name_H-M   'P 1'
#
loop_
_entity.id
_entity.type
_entity.pdbx_description
1 polymer ?
#
loop_
_entity_poly.entity_id
_entity_poly.type
_entity_poly.pdbx_seq_one_letter_code
_entity_poly.pdbx_strand_id
1 'polypeptide(L)'
;MTPPERTLWRALRRNALNGLHFRRQQVIAGFIVDFYCNAARLAIEVDGRLHQHQGEHDESRDQAIARSGVRVLRISNEALRDVEAVIEHIKDEIQQAPQTSGQT
;
A
#
# COMPACT_ATOMS: atom_id res chain seq x y z
N MET A 1 -8.59 -6.44 -12.08
CA MET A 1 -8.21 -5.18 -11.41
C MET A 1 -9.34 -4.20 -11.55
N THR A 2 -9.76 -3.59 -10.47
CA THR A 2 -10.83 -2.62 -10.51
C THR A 2 -10.34 -1.31 -11.12
N PRO A 3 -11.25 -0.44 -11.58
CA PRO A 3 -10.82 0.84 -12.13
C PRO A 3 -9.97 1.69 -11.17
N PRO A 4 -10.30 1.79 -9.87
CA PRO A 4 -9.41 2.53 -8.97
C PRO A 4 -8.03 1.91 -8.85
N GLU A 5 -7.96 0.59 -8.79
CA GLU A 5 -6.66 -0.08 -8.76
C GLU A 5 -5.86 0.19 -10.01
N ARG A 6 -6.55 0.20 -11.16
CA ARG A 6 -5.88 0.47 -12.42
C ARG A 6 -5.33 1.88 -12.46
N THR A 7 -6.09 2.83 -11.93
CA THR A 7 -5.65 4.21 -11.88
C THR A 7 -4.37 4.32 -11.06
N LEU A 8 -4.35 3.70 -9.90
CA LEU A 8 -3.17 3.76 -9.05
C LEU A 8 -2.00 3.02 -9.69
N TRP A 9 -2.26 1.87 -10.31
CA TRP A 9 -1.19 1.10 -10.92
C TRP A 9 -0.47 1.88 -12.01
N ARG A 10 -1.21 2.66 -12.79
CA ARG A 10 -0.58 3.48 -13.83
C ARG A 10 0.43 4.44 -13.25
N ALA A 11 0.19 4.91 -12.03
CA ALA A 11 1.09 5.84 -11.38
C ALA A 11 2.25 5.15 -10.70
N LEU A 12 2.14 3.86 -10.41
CA LEU A 12 3.18 3.14 -9.69
C LEU A 12 4.09 2.31 -10.58
N ARG A 13 3.56 1.83 -11.69
CA ARG A 13 4.32 0.88 -12.51
C ARG A 13 5.50 1.56 -13.17
N ARG A 14 6.42 0.74 -13.63
CA ARG A 14 7.61 1.19 -14.37
C ARG A 14 8.47 2.13 -13.53
N ASN A 15 8.44 1.89 -12.21
CA ASN A 15 9.27 2.67 -11.29
C ASN A 15 8.97 4.17 -11.38
N ALA A 16 7.71 4.50 -11.69
CA ALA A 16 7.35 5.91 -11.89
C ALA A 16 7.36 6.72 -10.61
N LEU A 17 7.13 6.07 -9.47
CA LEU A 17 7.12 6.80 -8.20
C LEU A 17 8.52 6.75 -7.61
N ASN A 18 9.28 7.82 -7.82
CA ASN A 18 10.61 7.98 -7.23
C ASN A 18 11.56 6.82 -7.54
N GLY A 19 11.36 6.16 -8.65
CA GLY A 19 12.23 5.05 -9.04
C GLY A 19 11.97 3.77 -8.27
N LEU A 20 10.94 3.75 -7.43
CA LEU A 20 10.66 2.56 -6.64
C LEU A 20 9.89 1.53 -7.44
N HIS A 21 10.20 0.28 -7.17
CA HIS A 21 9.56 -0.83 -7.88
C HIS A 21 8.37 -1.33 -7.07
N PHE A 22 7.19 -1.26 -7.67
CA PHE A 22 5.98 -1.80 -7.06
C PHE A 22 5.51 -3.02 -7.82
N ARG A 23 5.00 -4.00 -7.10
CA ARG A 23 4.42 -5.20 -7.68
C ARG A 23 2.95 -5.28 -7.31
N ARG A 24 2.17 -5.90 -8.19
CA ARG A 24 0.76 -6.10 -7.92
C ARG A 24 0.52 -7.46 -7.31
N GLN A 25 -0.52 -7.56 -6.51
CA GLN A 25 -1.02 -8.84 -6.02
C GLN A 25 0.07 -9.67 -5.40
N GLN A 26 0.78 -9.07 -4.48
CA GLN A 26 1.88 -9.73 -3.83
C GLN A 26 1.40 -10.44 -2.57
N VAL A 27 1.94 -11.63 -2.30
CA VAL A 27 1.59 -12.36 -1.08
C VAL A 27 2.56 -11.95 0.02
N ILE A 28 1.99 -11.47 1.13
CA ILE A 28 2.75 -11.09 2.31
C ILE A 28 2.15 -11.80 3.50
N ALA A 29 2.94 -12.58 4.20
CA ALA A 29 2.49 -13.31 5.40
C ALA A 29 1.25 -14.17 5.10
N GLY A 30 1.15 -14.70 3.89
CA GLY A 30 0.04 -15.53 3.50
C GLY A 30 -1.17 -14.79 2.99
N PHE A 31 -1.12 -13.46 2.93
CA PHE A 31 -2.24 -12.64 2.45
C PHE A 31 -1.84 -11.88 1.22
N ILE A 32 -2.79 -11.70 0.30
CA ILE A 32 -2.52 -10.95 -0.92
C ILE A 32 -2.78 -9.49 -0.67
N VAL A 33 -1.79 -8.65 -1.00
CA VAL A 33 -1.97 -7.20 -0.97
C VAL A 33 -2.03 -6.69 -2.40
N ASP A 34 -2.69 -5.56 -2.60
CA ASP A 34 -2.89 -5.05 -3.95
C ASP A 34 -1.59 -4.61 -4.59
N PHE A 35 -0.78 -3.86 -3.86
CA PHE A 35 0.50 -3.38 -4.37
C PHE A 35 1.53 -3.46 -3.26
N TYR A 36 2.77 -3.74 -3.63
CA TYR A 36 3.82 -3.88 -2.63
C TYR A 36 5.14 -3.35 -3.17
N CYS A 37 5.82 -2.57 -2.34
CA CYS A 37 7.17 -2.10 -2.62
C CYS A 37 8.11 -2.65 -1.58
N ASN A 38 8.97 -3.55 -1.99
CA ASN A 38 9.87 -4.21 -1.04
C ASN A 38 10.90 -3.24 -0.47
N ALA A 39 11.38 -2.33 -1.29
CA ALA A 39 12.38 -1.38 -0.82
C ALA A 39 11.84 -0.49 0.29
N ALA A 40 10.58 -0.13 0.22
CA ALA A 40 9.96 0.72 1.24
C ALA A 40 9.25 -0.10 2.31
N ARG A 41 9.15 -1.42 2.13
CA ARG A 41 8.40 -2.28 3.04
C ARG A 41 6.99 -1.75 3.21
N LEU A 42 6.37 -1.42 2.12
CA LEU A 42 5.06 -0.79 2.13
C LEU A 42 4.10 -1.54 1.24
N ALA A 43 2.98 -1.95 1.81
CA ALA A 43 1.88 -2.54 1.07
C ALA A 43 0.78 -1.50 0.94
N ILE A 44 0.17 -1.42 -0.22
CA ILE A 44 -0.90 -0.48 -0.46
C ILE A 44 -2.13 -1.27 -0.85
N GLU A 45 -3.24 -0.92 -0.24
CA GLU A 45 -4.50 -1.55 -0.54
C GLU A 45 -5.53 -0.51 -0.95
N VAL A 46 -6.22 -0.80 -2.04
CA VAL A 46 -7.29 0.07 -2.50
C VAL A 46 -8.58 -0.43 -1.86
N ASP A 47 -9.19 0.43 -1.08
CA ASP A 47 -10.25 0.02 -0.19
C ASP A 47 -11.60 0.45 -0.73
N GLY A 48 -12.42 -0.50 -1.08
CA GLY A 48 -13.79 -0.22 -1.47
C GLY A 48 -14.65 -0.08 -0.23
N ARG A 49 -15.81 0.47 -0.41
CA ARG A 49 -16.68 0.73 0.73
C ARG A 49 -17.31 -0.52 1.32
N LEU A 50 -17.13 -1.65 0.69
CA LEU A 50 -17.71 -2.87 1.21
C LEU A 50 -16.85 -3.55 2.24
N HIS A 51 -15.74 -2.98 2.59
CA HIS A 51 -14.81 -3.64 3.50
C HIS A 51 -15.10 -3.40 4.96
N GLN A 52 -16.01 -2.51 5.27
CA GLN A 52 -16.17 -2.12 6.65
C GLN A 52 -16.62 -3.25 7.57
N HIS A 53 -17.17 -4.30 7.02
CA HIS A 53 -17.65 -5.37 7.88
C HIS A 53 -16.66 -6.51 8.05
N GLN A 54 -15.44 -6.31 7.69
CA GLN A 54 -14.43 -7.34 7.83
C GLN A 54 -13.49 -7.11 9.00
N GLY A 55 -13.95 -6.44 10.01
CA GLY A 55 -13.10 -5.96 11.07
C GLY A 55 -12.17 -6.98 11.68
N GLU A 56 -12.71 -8.11 12.12
CA GLU A 56 -11.88 -9.08 12.79
C GLU A 56 -10.84 -9.68 11.88
N HIS A 57 -11.26 -10.07 10.68
CA HIS A 57 -10.33 -10.63 9.73
C HIS A 57 -9.28 -9.63 9.33
N ASP A 58 -9.69 -8.37 9.17
CA ASP A 58 -8.75 -7.34 8.79
C ASP A 58 -7.70 -7.14 9.86
N GLU A 59 -8.10 -7.20 11.12
CA GLU A 59 -7.16 -6.99 12.20
C GLU A 59 -6.11 -8.09 12.26
N SER A 60 -6.54 -9.34 12.18
CA SER A 60 -5.60 -10.45 12.19
C SER A 60 -4.65 -10.39 11.01
N ARG A 61 -5.20 -10.06 9.86
CA ARG A 61 -4.43 -9.95 8.66
C ARG A 61 -3.40 -8.83 8.77
N ASP A 62 -3.84 -7.67 9.25
CA ASP A 62 -2.93 -6.54 9.37
C ASP A 62 -1.82 -6.82 10.36
N GLN A 63 -2.15 -7.51 11.46
CA GLN A 63 -1.13 -7.85 12.43
C GLN A 63 -0.11 -8.81 11.86
N ALA A 64 -0.57 -9.80 11.09
CA ALA A 64 0.35 -10.74 10.48
C ALA A 64 1.29 -10.04 9.51
N ILE A 65 0.76 -9.13 8.71
CA ILE A 65 1.55 -8.40 7.76
C ILE A 65 2.54 -7.50 8.50
N ALA A 66 2.08 -6.83 9.57
CA ALA A 66 2.96 -5.97 10.34
C ALA A 66 4.11 -6.73 10.97
N ARG A 67 3.85 -7.96 11.41
CA ARG A 67 4.92 -8.78 11.98
C ARG A 67 5.99 -9.12 10.97
N SER A 68 5.63 -9.06 9.70
CA SER A 68 6.62 -9.28 8.63
C SER A 68 7.48 -8.05 8.38
N GLY A 69 7.23 -6.97 9.12
CA GLY A 69 7.99 -5.74 8.91
C GLY A 69 7.45 -4.89 7.80
N VAL A 70 6.19 -5.08 7.44
CA VAL A 70 5.57 -4.36 6.32
C VAL A 70 4.48 -3.47 6.86
N ARG A 71 4.46 -2.21 6.43
CA ARG A 71 3.38 -1.29 6.77
C ARG A 71 2.30 -1.39 5.71
N VAL A 72 1.06 -1.19 6.13
CA VAL A 72 -0.08 -1.23 5.22
C VAL A 72 -0.67 0.17 5.12
N LEU A 73 -0.81 0.65 3.91
CA LEU A 73 -1.43 1.94 3.65
C LEU A 73 -2.71 1.69 2.87
N ARG A 74 -3.83 2.15 3.39
CA ARG A 74 -5.10 1.99 2.71
C ARG A 74 -5.50 3.26 2.01
N ILE A 75 -5.88 3.11 0.75
CA ILE A 75 -6.30 4.23 -0.09
C ILE A 75 -7.74 3.96 -0.49
N SER A 76 -8.62 4.89 -0.19
CA SER A 76 -10.02 4.70 -0.55
C SER A 76 -10.23 4.90 -2.04
N ASN A 77 -11.29 4.30 -2.55
CA ASN A 77 -11.65 4.51 -3.95
C ASN A 77 -11.87 5.99 -4.24
N GLU A 78 -12.51 6.68 -3.31
CA GLU A 78 -12.77 8.10 -3.51
C GLU A 78 -11.49 8.91 -3.58
N ALA A 79 -10.51 8.55 -2.78
CA ALA A 79 -9.24 9.28 -2.81
C ALA A 79 -8.61 9.22 -4.19
N LEU A 80 -8.86 8.15 -4.92
CA LEU A 80 -8.23 8.00 -6.23
C LEU A 80 -8.85 8.83 -7.31
N ARG A 81 -9.86 9.62 -6.99
CA ARG A 81 -10.32 10.64 -7.91
C ARG A 81 -9.26 11.73 -8.09
N ASP A 82 -8.39 11.88 -7.10
CA ASP A 82 -7.27 12.80 -7.20
C ASP A 82 -6.00 12.00 -7.02
N VAL A 83 -5.55 11.38 -8.10
CA VAL A 83 -4.42 10.45 -8.01
C VAL A 83 -3.14 11.20 -7.63
N GLU A 84 -3.02 12.47 -7.98
CA GLU A 84 -1.83 13.21 -7.62
C GLU A 84 -1.73 13.40 -6.13
N ALA A 85 -2.86 13.67 -5.47
CA ALA A 85 -2.85 13.77 -4.02
C ALA A 85 -2.50 12.44 -3.38
N VAL A 86 -2.99 11.34 -3.96
CA VAL A 86 -2.67 10.03 -3.45
C VAL A 86 -1.17 9.75 -3.58
N ILE A 87 -0.59 10.10 -4.70
CA ILE A 87 0.83 9.89 -4.90
C ILE A 87 1.64 10.67 -3.88
N GLU A 88 1.26 11.91 -3.60
CA GLU A 88 1.95 12.69 -2.58
C GLU A 88 1.81 12.05 -1.22
N HIS A 89 0.63 11.52 -0.93
CA HIS A 89 0.42 10.83 0.34
C HIS A 89 1.31 9.60 0.45
N ILE A 90 1.44 8.84 -0.63
CA ILE A 90 2.31 7.66 -0.62
C ILE A 90 3.76 8.07 -0.43
N LYS A 91 4.19 9.13 -1.11
CA LYS A 91 5.55 9.61 -0.93
C LYS A 91 5.81 10.02 0.51
N ASP A 92 4.85 10.70 1.13
CA ASP A 92 5.00 11.08 2.52
C ASP A 92 5.13 9.87 3.42
N GLU A 93 4.31 8.86 3.18
CA GLU A 93 4.39 7.64 3.98
C GLU A 93 5.74 6.97 3.84
N ILE A 94 6.28 6.95 2.65
CA ILE A 94 7.58 6.34 2.42
C ILE A 94 8.66 7.11 3.14
N GLN A 95 8.60 8.43 3.09
CA GLN A 95 9.61 9.26 3.72
C GLN A 95 9.51 9.21 5.24
N GLN A 96 8.31 9.02 5.77
CA GLN A 96 8.12 8.98 7.19
C GLN A 96 8.32 7.60 7.77
N ALA A 97 8.57 6.61 6.91
CA ALA A 97 8.80 5.26 7.41
C ALA A 97 9.94 5.29 8.40
N PRO A 98 9.84 4.54 9.47
CA PRO A 98 10.90 4.54 10.46
C PRO A 98 12.22 4.17 9.82
N GLN A 99 13.21 4.99 10.06
CA GLN A 99 14.52 4.68 9.58
C GLN A 99 15.22 3.96 10.68
N THR A 100 14.83 2.74 10.88
CA THR A 100 15.29 2.04 12.03
C THR A 100 16.74 2.10 12.14
N SER A 101 17.38 1.99 11.05
CA SER A 101 18.79 2.03 11.16
C SER A 101 19.24 3.41 11.44
N GLY A 102 18.55 4.32 10.93
CA GLY A 102 19.03 5.64 11.02
C GLY A 102 18.93 6.17 12.34
N GLN A 103 18.11 5.67 13.04
CA GLN A 103 17.99 6.23 14.11
C GLN A 103 18.89 5.97 14.96
N THR A 104 19.44 5.47 14.70
CA THR A 104 20.32 5.27 15.56
C THR A 104 20.85 5.93 16.02
#